data_ae292494b9a87a1e51813dec1ec4d216
#
_entry.id   ae292494b9a87a1e51813dec1ec4d216
#
_cell.length_a   1.000
_cell.length_b   1.000
_cell.length_c   1.000
_cell.angle_alpha   90.00
_cell.angle_beta   90.00
_cell.angle_gamma   90.00
#
_symmetry.space_group_name_H-M   'P 1'
#
loop_
_entity.id
_entity.type
_entity.pdbx_description
1 polymer ?
#
loop_
_entity_poly.entity_id
_entity_poly.type
_entity_poly.pdbx_seq_one_letter_code
_entity_poly.pdbx_strand_id
1 'polypeptide(L)'
;VLCSGSFETEKFRGLDFPLITLERSMDEGTLSIECDNYQGGTMATQHLIDKECHKLMYIGGMSAGEDVRMPADFREVAFRDTCAKTKTENIVIVTEKQMFDSMEYYEFVREKLIEHPDVDGVFASSDVIGAYVLQACYDLNIEVPGRLKIVGFDDVNIAQFTSPGLTTIHQPVEQMAEQAISAIVQIDAGKVVPTKTVFPVTLVERGTT
;
A
#
# COMPACT_ATOMS: atom_id res chain seq x y z
N VAL A 1 -20.05 5.13 -4.43
CA VAL A 1 -18.61 4.80 -4.46
C VAL A 1 -18.16 4.47 -3.07
N LEU A 2 -17.45 3.35 -2.91
CA LEU A 2 -16.87 2.91 -1.64
C LEU A 2 -15.34 2.82 -1.79
N CYS A 3 -14.60 3.46 -0.91
CA CYS A 3 -13.13 3.58 -1.05
C CYS A 3 -12.33 3.19 0.19
N SER A 4 -12.90 2.90 1.34
CA SER A 4 -12.11 2.51 2.52
C SER A 4 -12.94 1.90 3.65
N GLY A 5 -12.24 1.44 4.68
CA GLY A 5 -12.80 0.96 5.93
C GLY A 5 -13.23 -0.51 5.92
N SER A 6 -13.41 -1.04 7.10
CA SER A 6 -14.10 -2.30 7.30
C SER A 6 -15.60 -2.05 7.23
N PHE A 7 -16.29 -2.67 6.30
CA PHE A 7 -17.75 -2.67 6.29
C PHE A 7 -18.25 -4.06 5.90
N GLU A 8 -19.44 -4.37 6.38
CA GLU A 8 -20.10 -5.62 6.07
C GLU A 8 -20.55 -5.60 4.61
N THR A 9 -19.88 -6.34 3.75
CA THR A 9 -20.19 -6.43 2.31
C THR A 9 -21.63 -6.84 2.05
N GLU A 10 -22.22 -7.64 2.96
CA GLU A 10 -23.61 -8.10 2.87
C GLU A 10 -24.63 -6.95 2.86
N LYS A 11 -24.33 -5.82 3.49
CA LYS A 11 -25.22 -4.64 3.49
C LYS A 11 -25.40 -4.01 2.12
N PHE A 12 -24.51 -4.32 1.18
CA PHE A 12 -24.54 -3.77 -0.18
C PHE A 12 -25.02 -4.78 -1.22
N ARG A 13 -25.35 -6.01 -0.80
CA ARG A 13 -25.96 -7.01 -1.69
C ARG A 13 -27.40 -6.67 -1.95
N GLY A 14 -27.84 -6.83 -3.21
CA GLY A 14 -29.24 -6.62 -3.61
C GLY A 14 -29.69 -5.16 -3.70
N LEU A 15 -28.78 -4.23 -3.78
CA LEU A 15 -29.11 -2.83 -4.06
C LEU A 15 -29.52 -2.66 -5.53
N ASP A 16 -30.61 -1.90 -5.76
CA ASP A 16 -31.12 -1.60 -7.10
C ASP A 16 -30.31 -0.53 -7.85
N PHE A 17 -29.10 -0.24 -7.40
CA PHE A 17 -28.21 0.74 -8.04
C PHE A 17 -26.77 0.20 -8.16
N PRO A 18 -25.99 0.66 -9.16
CA PRO A 18 -24.64 0.17 -9.38
C PRO A 18 -23.71 0.56 -8.24
N LEU A 19 -22.94 -0.41 -7.76
CA LEU A 19 -21.91 -0.21 -6.76
C LEU A 19 -20.53 -0.17 -7.43
N ILE A 20 -19.76 0.89 -7.15
CA ILE A 20 -18.38 1.02 -7.59
C ILE A 20 -17.48 1.07 -6.35
N THR A 21 -16.45 0.25 -6.35
CA THR A 21 -15.43 0.23 -5.30
C THR A 21 -14.11 0.82 -5.82
N LEU A 22 -13.41 1.54 -4.95
CA LEU A 22 -12.06 2.03 -5.18
C LEU A 22 -11.11 1.30 -4.24
N GLU A 23 -10.01 0.75 -4.77
CA GLU A 23 -9.00 -0.01 -4.02
C GLU A 23 -9.62 -1.12 -3.15
N ARG A 24 -10.65 -1.76 -3.67
CA ARG A 24 -11.33 -2.85 -2.98
C ARG A 24 -11.98 -3.80 -3.97
N SER A 25 -11.75 -5.09 -3.79
CA SER A 25 -12.47 -6.14 -4.52
C SER A 25 -13.65 -6.63 -3.69
N MET A 26 -14.78 -6.79 -4.32
CA MET A 26 -15.99 -7.38 -3.76
C MET A 26 -16.48 -8.50 -4.70
N ASP A 27 -17.57 -9.17 -4.33
CA ASP A 27 -18.16 -10.26 -5.10
C ASP A 27 -18.51 -9.90 -6.55
N GLU A 28 -18.80 -10.92 -7.36
CA GLU A 28 -19.22 -10.80 -8.76
C GLU A 28 -20.40 -9.81 -8.91
N GLY A 29 -20.27 -8.88 -9.84
CA GLY A 29 -21.27 -7.84 -10.14
C GLY A 29 -20.94 -6.46 -9.60
N THR A 30 -19.90 -6.31 -8.78
CA THR A 30 -19.41 -5.02 -8.32
C THR A 30 -18.34 -4.50 -9.31
N LEU A 31 -18.45 -3.21 -9.65
CA LEU A 31 -17.42 -2.56 -10.46
C LEU A 31 -16.24 -2.16 -9.58
N SER A 32 -15.05 -2.64 -9.88
CA SER A 32 -13.84 -2.28 -9.16
C SER A 32 -12.91 -1.41 -10.00
N ILE A 33 -12.37 -0.36 -9.36
CA ILE A 33 -11.34 0.49 -9.91
C ILE A 33 -10.17 0.44 -8.93
N GLU A 34 -9.03 -0.03 -9.41
CA GLU A 34 -7.87 -0.32 -8.59
C GLU A 34 -6.62 0.24 -9.25
N CYS A 35 -5.58 0.53 -8.48
CA CYS A 35 -4.24 0.67 -9.03
C CYS A 35 -3.56 -0.70 -9.17
N ASP A 36 -2.49 -0.79 -9.95
CA ASP A 36 -1.70 -2.01 -10.06
C ASP A 36 -0.80 -2.18 -8.81
N ASN A 37 -1.42 -2.69 -7.74
CA ASN A 37 -0.74 -2.92 -6.47
C ASN A 37 0.41 -3.92 -6.57
N TYR A 38 0.32 -4.93 -7.46
CA TYR A 38 1.41 -5.87 -7.67
C TYR A 38 2.59 -5.20 -8.37
N GLN A 39 2.33 -4.43 -9.43
CA GLN A 39 3.37 -3.64 -10.11
C GLN A 39 4.03 -2.67 -9.12
N GLY A 40 3.24 -1.95 -8.32
CA GLY A 40 3.76 -1.00 -7.34
C GLY A 40 4.63 -1.67 -6.28
N GLY A 41 4.20 -2.80 -5.73
CA GLY A 41 5.01 -3.58 -4.79
C GLY A 41 6.31 -4.10 -5.41
N THR A 42 6.26 -4.52 -6.69
CA THR A 42 7.47 -4.90 -7.43
C THR A 42 8.41 -3.72 -7.60
N MET A 43 7.90 -2.55 -7.99
CA MET A 43 8.71 -1.33 -8.19
C MET A 43 9.35 -0.86 -6.88
N ALA A 44 8.59 -0.83 -5.78
CA ALA A 44 9.10 -0.43 -4.46
C ALA A 44 10.23 -1.35 -3.99
N THR A 45 10.03 -2.67 -4.11
CA THR A 45 11.01 -3.67 -3.70
C THR A 45 12.26 -3.63 -4.57
N GLN A 46 12.08 -3.57 -5.89
CA GLN A 46 13.21 -3.49 -6.82
C GLN A 46 14.02 -2.21 -6.60
N HIS A 47 13.37 -1.08 -6.33
CA HIS A 47 14.05 0.17 -6.04
C HIS A 47 14.97 0.07 -4.80
N LEU A 48 14.51 -0.56 -3.71
CA LEU A 48 15.35 -0.81 -2.54
C LEU A 48 16.57 -1.68 -2.89
N ILE A 49 16.39 -2.73 -3.70
CA ILE A 49 17.47 -3.59 -4.16
C ILE A 49 18.45 -2.81 -5.04
N ASP A 50 17.96 -2.00 -5.97
CA ASP A 50 18.77 -1.15 -6.84
C ASP A 50 19.56 -0.08 -6.05
N LYS A 51 19.05 0.29 -4.86
CA LYS A 51 19.72 1.14 -3.88
C LYS A 51 20.66 0.35 -2.94
N GLU A 52 21.03 -0.87 -3.33
CA GLU A 52 22.00 -1.73 -2.63
C GLU A 52 21.54 -2.17 -1.23
N CYS A 53 20.23 -2.28 -0.97
CA CYS A 53 19.73 -2.92 0.24
C CYS A 53 19.85 -4.45 0.11
N HIS A 54 20.30 -5.10 1.19
CA HIS A 54 20.61 -6.53 1.22
C HIS A 54 19.60 -7.32 2.04
N LYS A 55 19.01 -6.71 3.07
CA LYS A 55 17.99 -7.31 3.92
C LYS A 55 16.78 -6.41 4.03
N LEU A 56 15.69 -6.82 3.43
CA LEU A 56 14.48 -6.03 3.33
C LEU A 56 13.42 -6.44 4.35
N MET A 57 12.66 -5.47 4.85
CA MET A 57 11.49 -5.69 5.67
C MET A 57 10.25 -5.10 4.98
N TYR A 58 9.19 -5.90 4.86
CA TYR A 58 7.87 -5.40 4.54
C TYR A 58 7.09 -5.16 5.84
N ILE A 59 6.48 -4.00 5.97
CA ILE A 59 5.60 -3.69 7.09
C ILE A 59 4.22 -3.34 6.53
N GLY A 60 3.22 -4.15 6.88
CA GLY A 60 1.84 -3.99 6.41
C GLY A 60 0.81 -4.03 7.54
N GLY A 61 -0.38 -3.53 7.22
CA GLY A 61 -1.56 -3.72 8.04
C GLY A 61 -2.27 -5.04 7.72
N MET A 62 -3.16 -5.47 8.61
CA MET A 62 -3.93 -6.70 8.43
C MET A 62 -4.90 -6.59 7.25
N SER A 63 -4.99 -7.63 6.46
CA SER A 63 -6.08 -7.84 5.51
C SER A 63 -7.44 -7.96 6.20
N ALA A 64 -8.51 -7.58 5.51
CA ALA A 64 -9.86 -7.48 6.08
C ALA A 64 -10.55 -8.83 6.41
N GLY A 65 -9.82 -9.95 6.40
CA GLY A 65 -10.30 -11.31 6.72
C GLY A 65 -9.75 -12.37 5.77
N GLU A 66 -9.84 -13.63 6.17
CA GLU A 66 -9.29 -14.76 5.43
C GLU A 66 -9.92 -14.97 4.04
N ASP A 67 -11.16 -14.53 3.85
CA ASP A 67 -11.96 -14.79 2.63
C ASP A 67 -11.94 -13.62 1.61
N VAL A 68 -11.37 -12.45 1.95
CA VAL A 68 -11.39 -11.27 1.08
C VAL A 68 -9.98 -10.74 0.87
N ARG A 69 -9.40 -11.01 -0.29
CA ARG A 69 -8.14 -10.36 -0.69
C ARG A 69 -8.39 -8.90 -1.01
N MET A 70 -7.68 -8.04 -0.28
CA MET A 70 -7.65 -6.62 -0.60
C MET A 70 -6.60 -6.35 -1.70
N PRO A 71 -6.82 -5.35 -2.57
CA PRO A 71 -5.80 -4.97 -3.55
C PRO A 71 -4.43 -4.69 -2.91
N ALA A 72 -4.42 -4.11 -1.71
CA ALA A 72 -3.19 -3.87 -0.95
C ALA A 72 -2.41 -5.15 -0.59
N ASP A 73 -3.07 -6.31 -0.46
CA ASP A 73 -2.39 -7.58 -0.19
C ASP A 73 -1.44 -7.99 -1.33
N PHE A 74 -1.71 -7.52 -2.54
CA PHE A 74 -0.82 -7.77 -3.68
C PHE A 74 0.53 -7.02 -3.58
N ARG A 75 0.63 -6.00 -2.72
CA ARG A 75 1.90 -5.31 -2.40
C ARG A 75 2.86 -6.27 -1.68
N GLU A 76 2.34 -7.03 -0.69
CA GLU A 76 3.11 -8.06 0.03
C GLU A 76 3.51 -9.21 -0.89
N VAL A 77 2.57 -9.72 -1.70
CA VAL A 77 2.85 -10.79 -2.66
C VAL A 77 3.97 -10.39 -3.60
N ALA A 78 3.91 -9.19 -4.16
CA ALA A 78 4.94 -8.66 -5.05
C ALA A 78 6.30 -8.49 -4.36
N PHE A 79 6.31 -8.05 -3.09
CA PHE A 79 7.53 -7.98 -2.28
C PHE A 79 8.18 -9.35 -2.13
N ARG A 80 7.43 -10.37 -1.71
CA ARG A 80 7.93 -11.75 -1.55
C ARG A 80 8.46 -12.31 -2.87
N ASP A 81 7.69 -12.15 -3.94
CA ASP A 81 8.06 -12.64 -5.27
C ASP A 81 9.33 -11.98 -5.80
N THR A 82 9.48 -10.67 -5.61
CA THR A 82 10.66 -9.93 -6.05
C THR A 82 11.89 -10.34 -5.24
N CYS A 83 11.79 -10.43 -3.92
CA CYS A 83 12.88 -10.92 -3.07
C CYS A 83 13.28 -12.36 -3.42
N ALA A 84 12.32 -13.24 -3.70
CA ALA A 84 12.60 -14.61 -4.10
C ALA A 84 13.35 -14.69 -5.44
N LYS A 85 12.96 -13.88 -6.43
CA LYS A 85 13.61 -13.80 -7.75
C LYS A 85 15.05 -13.28 -7.66
N THR A 86 15.28 -12.28 -6.83
CA THR A 86 16.60 -11.66 -6.66
C THR A 86 17.46 -12.34 -5.59
N LYS A 87 16.89 -13.27 -4.83
CA LYS A 87 17.50 -13.94 -3.67
C LYS A 87 17.90 -12.96 -2.56
N THR A 88 17.12 -11.90 -2.40
CA THR A 88 17.30 -10.90 -1.35
C THR A 88 16.73 -11.41 -0.04
N GLU A 89 17.49 -11.28 1.06
CA GLU A 89 17.01 -11.65 2.40
C GLU A 89 15.84 -10.74 2.79
N ASN A 90 14.78 -11.34 3.35
CA ASN A 90 13.57 -10.55 3.64
C ASN A 90 12.79 -11.05 4.85
N ILE A 91 12.06 -10.13 5.46
CA ILE A 91 11.15 -10.34 6.57
C ILE A 91 9.82 -9.69 6.23
N VAL A 92 8.72 -10.35 6.53
CA VAL A 92 7.37 -9.78 6.36
C VAL A 92 6.71 -9.67 7.72
N ILE A 93 6.35 -8.46 8.08
CA ILE A 93 5.69 -8.09 9.33
C ILE A 93 4.30 -7.55 8.99
N VAL A 94 3.27 -8.25 9.43
CA VAL A 94 1.86 -7.84 9.27
C VAL A 94 1.23 -7.82 10.65
N THR A 95 0.48 -6.77 10.96
CA THR A 95 -0.23 -6.70 12.24
C THR A 95 -1.48 -7.57 12.23
N GLU A 96 -1.78 -8.21 13.34
CA GLU A 96 -3.04 -8.96 13.53
C GLU A 96 -4.23 -8.07 13.89
N LYS A 97 -4.03 -6.76 14.03
CA LYS A 97 -5.05 -5.79 14.46
C LYS A 97 -5.13 -4.61 13.50
N GLN A 98 -6.34 -4.09 13.31
CA GLN A 98 -6.53 -2.80 12.62
C GLN A 98 -6.04 -1.67 13.56
N MET A 99 -4.77 -1.31 13.45
CA MET A 99 -4.11 -0.34 14.32
C MET A 99 -3.80 0.98 13.60
N PHE A 100 -4.37 1.21 12.40
CA PHE A 100 -3.94 2.24 11.46
C PHE A 100 -3.88 3.68 11.99
N ASP A 101 -4.63 4.01 13.03
CA ASP A 101 -4.74 5.37 13.56
C ASP A 101 -4.31 5.49 15.03
N SER A 102 -3.54 4.53 15.54
CA SER A 102 -3.20 4.51 16.96
C SER A 102 -1.69 4.59 17.21
N MET A 103 -1.32 5.18 18.36
CA MET A 103 0.05 5.13 18.88
C MET A 103 0.55 3.68 19.07
N GLU A 104 -0.36 2.71 19.19
CA GLU A 104 -0.02 1.29 19.24
C GLU A 104 0.70 0.81 17.97
N TYR A 105 0.34 1.36 16.79
CA TYR A 105 1.03 1.00 15.55
C TYR A 105 2.46 1.54 15.51
N TYR A 106 2.68 2.75 16.03
CA TYR A 106 4.03 3.31 16.17
C TYR A 106 4.92 2.44 17.07
N GLU A 107 4.42 2.05 18.25
CA GLU A 107 5.18 1.19 19.16
C GLU A 107 5.48 -0.18 18.52
N PHE A 108 4.52 -0.76 17.82
CA PHE A 108 4.72 -1.99 17.05
C PHE A 108 5.85 -1.85 16.03
N VAL A 109 5.83 -0.80 15.20
CA VAL A 109 6.89 -0.55 14.20
C VAL A 109 8.25 -0.38 14.88
N ARG A 110 8.30 0.39 15.97
CA ARG A 110 9.50 0.63 16.74
C ARG A 110 10.10 -0.66 17.32
N GLU A 111 9.27 -1.53 17.89
CA GLU A 111 9.69 -2.84 18.37
C GLU A 111 10.30 -3.69 17.25
N LYS A 112 9.67 -3.73 16.07
CA LYS A 112 10.17 -4.51 14.94
C LYS A 112 11.51 -4.02 14.41
N LEU A 113 11.77 -2.72 14.42
CA LEU A 113 13.08 -2.17 14.07
C LEU A 113 14.16 -2.56 15.10
N ILE A 114 13.82 -2.64 16.39
CA ILE A 114 14.75 -3.10 17.45
C ILE A 114 15.02 -4.60 17.33
N GLU A 115 14.00 -5.41 17.03
CA GLU A 115 14.13 -6.88 16.88
C GLU A 115 14.98 -7.24 15.64
N HIS A 116 15.00 -6.39 14.61
CA HIS A 116 15.68 -6.65 13.34
C HIS A 116 16.70 -5.54 12.99
N PRO A 117 17.76 -5.38 13.79
CA PRO A 117 18.73 -4.29 13.63
C PRO A 117 19.58 -4.39 12.37
N ASP A 118 19.56 -5.51 11.68
CA ASP A 118 20.30 -5.79 10.45
C ASP A 118 19.53 -5.51 9.14
N VAL A 119 18.26 -5.13 9.25
CA VAL A 119 17.46 -4.67 8.09
C VAL A 119 17.99 -3.32 7.60
N ASP A 120 18.22 -3.19 6.29
CA ASP A 120 18.76 -1.97 5.64
C ASP A 120 17.78 -1.33 4.64
N GLY A 121 16.64 -2.00 4.36
CA GLY A 121 15.56 -1.47 3.54
C GLY A 121 14.17 -1.83 4.07
N VAL A 122 13.26 -0.86 4.11
CA VAL A 122 11.85 -1.07 4.52
C VAL A 122 10.92 -0.68 3.39
N PHE A 123 10.04 -1.61 3.01
CA PHE A 123 8.86 -1.30 2.22
C PHE A 123 7.64 -1.24 3.15
N ALA A 124 7.16 -0.04 3.40
CA ALA A 124 5.94 0.23 4.15
C ALA A 124 4.73 0.16 3.22
N SER A 125 3.71 -0.60 3.56
CA SER A 125 2.55 -0.83 2.70
C SER A 125 1.69 0.42 2.45
N SER A 126 1.92 1.51 3.20
CA SER A 126 1.33 2.83 2.97
C SER A 126 2.26 3.94 3.45
N ASP A 127 2.02 5.17 3.01
CA ASP A 127 2.80 6.34 3.45
C ASP A 127 2.62 6.65 4.94
N VAL A 128 1.47 6.35 5.51
CA VAL A 128 1.23 6.49 6.95
C VAL A 128 2.15 5.57 7.73
N ILE A 129 2.28 4.31 7.30
CA ILE A 129 3.21 3.35 7.90
C ILE A 129 4.65 3.82 7.68
N GLY A 130 4.97 4.31 6.49
CA GLY A 130 6.29 4.89 6.19
C GLY A 130 6.65 6.05 7.12
N ALA A 131 5.68 6.90 7.47
CA ALA A 131 5.88 7.98 8.42
C ALA A 131 6.13 7.46 9.85
N TYR A 132 5.45 6.39 10.29
CA TYR A 132 5.77 5.74 11.57
C TYR A 132 7.17 5.12 11.59
N VAL A 133 7.59 4.49 10.47
CA VAL A 133 8.97 3.98 10.34
C VAL A 133 9.98 5.12 10.47
N LEU A 134 9.76 6.25 9.79
CA LEU A 134 10.63 7.44 9.89
C LEU A 134 10.68 7.98 11.31
N GLN A 135 9.54 8.11 11.99
CA GLN A 135 9.49 8.57 13.38
C GLN A 135 10.25 7.61 14.31
N ALA A 136 10.07 6.30 14.13
CA ALA A 136 10.81 5.31 14.92
C ALA A 136 12.31 5.35 14.65
N CYS A 137 12.73 5.58 13.40
CA CYS A 137 14.14 5.78 13.05
C CYS A 137 14.73 7.01 13.76
N TYR A 138 13.99 8.13 13.78
CA TYR A 138 14.42 9.33 14.49
C TYR A 138 14.63 9.06 15.99
N ASP A 139 13.68 8.41 16.65
CA ASP A 139 13.74 8.12 18.10
C ASP A 139 14.81 7.08 18.46
N LEU A 140 15.13 6.17 17.52
CA LEU A 140 16.18 5.14 17.67
C LEU A 140 17.56 5.63 17.17
N ASN A 141 17.69 6.87 16.69
CA ASN A 141 18.88 7.42 16.06
C ASN A 141 19.38 6.56 14.87
N ILE A 142 18.47 6.04 14.07
CA ILE A 142 18.76 5.34 12.82
C ILE A 142 18.79 6.37 11.68
N GLU A 143 19.92 6.49 11.01
CA GLU A 143 20.09 7.43 9.89
C GLU A 143 19.33 6.98 8.66
N VAL A 144 18.47 7.85 8.11
CA VAL A 144 17.73 7.66 6.86
C VAL A 144 18.16 8.74 5.86
N PRO A 145 18.61 8.38 4.66
CA PRO A 145 18.73 7.04 4.07
C PRO A 145 20.03 6.30 4.35
N GLY A 146 20.95 6.88 5.15
CA GLY A 146 22.32 6.39 5.32
C GLY A 146 22.40 4.94 5.82
N ARG A 147 21.67 4.60 6.87
CA ARG A 147 21.64 3.26 7.48
C ARG A 147 20.41 2.45 7.04
N LEU A 148 19.26 3.08 6.93
CA LEU A 148 18.01 2.45 6.56
C LEU A 148 17.33 3.24 5.43
N LYS A 149 16.94 2.58 4.36
CA LYS A 149 16.16 3.17 3.28
C LYS A 149 14.70 2.79 3.40
N ILE A 150 13.79 3.69 3.02
CA ILE A 150 12.35 3.50 3.22
C ILE A 150 11.60 3.86 1.94
N VAL A 151 10.70 2.98 1.52
CA VAL A 151 9.73 3.23 0.44
C VAL A 151 8.33 3.05 1.00
N GLY A 152 7.46 4.03 0.77
CA GLY A 152 6.04 4.00 1.08
C GLY A 152 5.17 3.58 -0.09
N PHE A 153 3.87 3.79 0.05
CA PHE A 153 2.87 3.58 -0.99
C PHE A 153 1.73 4.57 -0.79
N ASP A 154 1.12 5.08 -1.83
CA ASP A 154 -0.05 5.94 -2.02
C ASP A 154 0.30 7.33 -2.57
N ASP A 155 1.43 7.93 -2.21
CA ASP A 155 1.86 9.31 -2.49
C ASP A 155 0.88 10.36 -1.96
N VAL A 156 0.40 10.13 -0.72
CA VAL A 156 -0.44 11.11 -0.03
C VAL A 156 0.40 12.24 0.57
N ASN A 157 -0.25 13.34 0.94
CA ASN A 157 0.43 14.56 1.40
C ASN A 157 1.51 14.34 2.47
N ILE A 158 1.31 13.37 3.37
CA ILE A 158 2.28 13.08 4.43
C ILE A 158 3.65 12.71 3.86
N ALA A 159 3.72 12.03 2.71
CA ALA A 159 4.98 11.63 2.08
C ALA A 159 5.88 12.83 1.74
N GLN A 160 5.29 13.97 1.41
CA GLN A 160 6.01 15.20 1.08
C GLN A 160 6.43 15.98 2.33
N PHE A 161 5.69 15.83 3.43
CA PHE A 161 5.91 16.59 4.66
C PHE A 161 6.81 15.88 5.67
N THR A 162 7.17 14.63 5.45
CA THR A 162 8.21 13.95 6.24
C THR A 162 9.59 14.58 6.00
N SER A 163 10.52 14.41 6.94
CA SER A 163 11.89 14.87 6.81
C SER A 163 12.85 13.74 7.22
N PRO A 164 13.57 13.15 6.25
CA PRO A 164 13.54 13.41 4.80
C PRO A 164 12.20 13.06 4.16
N GLY A 165 11.90 13.66 2.97
CA GLY A 165 10.69 13.35 2.22
C GLY A 165 10.64 11.88 1.81
N LEU A 166 9.48 11.22 1.99
CA LEU A 166 9.32 9.79 1.78
C LEU A 166 9.25 9.44 0.28
N THR A 167 10.15 8.58 -0.17
CA THR A 167 10.06 7.88 -1.46
C THR A 167 8.85 6.95 -1.42
N THR A 168 8.01 6.97 -2.45
CA THR A 168 6.73 6.25 -2.43
C THR A 168 6.26 5.85 -3.82
N ILE A 169 5.26 4.97 -3.87
CA ILE A 169 4.53 4.63 -5.10
C ILE A 169 3.30 5.52 -5.21
N HIS A 170 3.23 6.30 -6.29
CA HIS A 170 2.09 7.17 -6.59
C HIS A 170 0.93 6.38 -7.18
N GLN A 171 -0.25 6.52 -6.58
CA GLN A 171 -1.53 6.08 -7.13
C GLN A 171 -2.19 7.23 -7.90
N PRO A 172 -2.68 7.03 -9.13
CA PRO A 172 -3.33 8.08 -9.92
C PRO A 172 -4.79 8.30 -9.45
N VAL A 173 -4.96 8.76 -8.21
CA VAL A 173 -6.26 8.84 -7.52
C VAL A 173 -7.26 9.71 -8.27
N GLU A 174 -6.80 10.82 -8.89
CA GLU A 174 -7.65 11.69 -9.70
C GLU A 174 -8.22 10.95 -10.91
N GLN A 175 -7.38 10.19 -11.63
CA GLN A 175 -7.83 9.41 -12.80
C GLN A 175 -8.79 8.29 -12.38
N MET A 176 -8.54 7.66 -11.23
CA MET A 176 -9.42 6.64 -10.67
C MET A 176 -10.79 7.23 -10.30
N ALA A 177 -10.82 8.42 -9.70
CA ALA A 177 -12.06 9.14 -9.37
C ALA A 177 -12.83 9.56 -10.62
N GLU A 178 -12.15 10.10 -11.64
CA GLU A 178 -12.75 10.44 -12.92
C GLU A 178 -13.37 9.22 -13.62
N GLN A 179 -12.67 8.09 -13.60
CA GLN A 179 -13.19 6.84 -14.14
C GLN A 179 -14.43 6.35 -13.39
N ALA A 180 -14.47 6.49 -12.05
CA ALA A 180 -15.63 6.12 -11.26
C ALA A 180 -16.86 6.96 -11.64
N ILE A 181 -16.69 8.27 -11.76
CA ILE A 181 -17.76 9.18 -12.19
C ILE A 181 -18.22 8.85 -13.63
N SER A 182 -17.27 8.64 -14.53
CA SER A 182 -17.55 8.27 -15.91
C SER A 182 -18.34 6.96 -16.02
N ALA A 183 -17.98 5.96 -15.22
CA ALA A 183 -18.68 4.69 -15.16
C ALA A 183 -20.14 4.86 -14.69
N ILE A 184 -20.39 5.68 -13.66
CA ILE A 184 -21.74 5.98 -13.17
C ILE A 184 -22.59 6.59 -14.28
N VAL A 185 -22.07 7.61 -14.96
CA VAL A 185 -22.78 8.31 -16.06
C VAL A 185 -23.08 7.36 -17.23
N GLN A 186 -22.15 6.47 -17.56
CA GLN A 186 -22.36 5.49 -18.64
C GLN A 186 -23.42 4.46 -18.28
N ILE A 187 -23.44 3.98 -17.03
CA ILE A 187 -24.45 3.02 -16.54
C ILE A 187 -25.83 3.67 -16.56
N ASP A 188 -25.96 4.91 -16.09
CA ASP A 188 -27.22 5.66 -16.11
C ASP A 188 -27.75 5.85 -17.56
N ALA A 189 -26.84 5.97 -18.51
CA ALA A 189 -27.17 6.02 -19.94
C ALA A 189 -27.42 4.63 -20.57
N GLY A 190 -27.51 3.57 -19.78
CA GLY A 190 -27.75 2.19 -20.24
C GLY A 190 -26.58 1.53 -20.97
N LYS A 191 -25.35 2.05 -20.81
CA LYS A 191 -24.14 1.49 -21.44
C LYS A 191 -23.51 0.42 -20.55
N VAL A 192 -22.85 -0.54 -21.19
CA VAL A 192 -22.03 -1.53 -20.50
C VAL A 192 -20.65 -0.92 -20.20
N VAL A 193 -20.19 -1.08 -18.98
CA VAL A 193 -18.86 -0.66 -18.51
C VAL A 193 -18.03 -1.87 -18.05
N PRO A 194 -16.69 -1.78 -18.08
CA PRO A 194 -15.84 -2.85 -17.55
C PRO A 194 -16.13 -3.11 -16.08
N THR A 195 -16.16 -4.37 -15.67
CA THR A 195 -16.35 -4.77 -14.27
C THR A 195 -15.09 -4.52 -13.43
N LYS A 196 -13.92 -4.47 -14.06
CA LYS A 196 -12.65 -4.13 -13.42
C LYS A 196 -11.83 -3.19 -14.28
N THR A 197 -11.31 -2.14 -13.66
CA THR A 197 -10.34 -1.21 -14.27
C THR A 197 -9.12 -1.10 -13.38
N VAL A 198 -7.92 -1.30 -13.94
CA VAL A 198 -6.64 -1.22 -13.22
C VAL A 198 -5.80 -0.10 -13.82
N PHE A 199 -5.34 0.81 -12.96
CA PHE A 199 -4.50 1.93 -13.34
C PHE A 199 -3.03 1.64 -13.04
N PRO A 200 -2.09 2.01 -13.92
CA PRO A 200 -0.67 1.89 -13.65
C PRO A 200 -0.25 2.87 -12.54
N VAL A 201 0.79 2.49 -11.82
CA VAL A 201 1.40 3.29 -10.75
C VAL A 201 2.79 3.76 -11.16
N THR A 202 3.35 4.74 -10.45
CA THR A 202 4.70 5.25 -10.69
C THR A 202 5.47 5.41 -9.38
N LEU A 203 6.80 5.23 -9.44
CA LEU A 203 7.67 5.52 -8.31
C LEU A 203 7.97 7.03 -8.27
N VAL A 204 7.87 7.61 -7.08
CA VAL A 204 8.26 8.99 -6.78
C VAL A 204 9.43 8.95 -5.79
N GLU A 205 10.63 9.10 -6.30
CA GLU A 205 11.85 9.11 -5.48
C GLU A 205 11.98 10.46 -4.74
N ARG A 206 12.30 10.36 -3.43
CA ARG A 206 12.56 11.51 -2.53
C ARG A 206 13.78 11.23 -1.66
N GLY A 207 13.81 11.78 -0.46
CA GLY A 207 14.98 11.76 0.41
C GLY A 207 15.20 10.52 1.27
N THR A 208 14.29 9.53 1.27
CA THR A 208 14.42 8.32 2.09
C THR A 208 15.11 7.15 1.40
N THR A 209 15.57 7.34 0.14
CA THR A 209 16.31 6.30 -0.60
C THR A 209 17.51 6.85 -1.38
#